data_a6766dbb5fadcab8853d0a8cea48d4e1
#
_entry.id   a6766dbb5fadcab8853d0a8cea48d4e1
#
_cell.length_a   1.000
_cell.length_b   1.000
_cell.length_c   1.000
_cell.angle_alpha   90.00
_cell.angle_beta   90.00
_cell.angle_gamma   90.00
#
_symmetry.space_group_name_H-M   'P 1'
#
loop_
_entity.id
_entity.type
_entity.pdbx_description
1 polymer ?
#
loop_
_entity_poly.entity_id
_entity_poly.type
_entity_poly.pdbx_seq_one_letter_code
_entity_poly.pdbx_strand_id
1 'polypeptide(L)'
;MRIPCTAREIAAAVGGKLLQDGDTARRVSTDSRDILTGDLFVPLVGERFDGHAYIDMALQKGAAGCLCAQMPEVLLPGKFYIAVDDTEAALGRLAAWYRGKFDIPMVQVTGSAGKTTTKEMLAAVLSQHFHTLKTLANFNNFVGTPQTLLRLEKEHQAAVIETGMDHFGEIRRMGTMVRPTIAVITNIGDAHIGNLDGTRQGVLRAKSEIFENLQPGGLAVLNGDDPLLSTLHLPFKTLRCGESENCDVRVTDICERGIEGLSCTVTTEKDSYSLRIPSPGRFMIYSAAMGVAIGEYLGLSKEEIIRGVAAYTPTGSRMRLIHCPGERIIIDDCYNANPQAMAETLRLLAGTRRPRRMAVLGDMFDLGDLAAEAHEQIGLLLNELKLECVVAIGQWMKYLTETARGNVYHFDTVEQACETLHREFTPGTAVLVKASHAMHFEKIVEELEKA
;
A
#
# COMPACT_ATOMS: atom_id res chain seq x y z
N MET A 1 -5.97 -11.07 -17.11
CA MET A 1 -6.35 -12.50 -17.05
C MET A 1 -5.24 -13.28 -17.74
N ARG A 2 -4.72 -14.31 -17.10
CA ARG A 2 -3.70 -15.19 -17.74
C ARG A 2 -4.34 -16.49 -18.27
N ILE A 3 -5.55 -16.81 -17.78
CA ILE A 3 -6.37 -17.87 -18.37
C ILE A 3 -7.19 -17.24 -19.49
N PRO A 4 -7.08 -17.71 -20.72
CA PRO A 4 -7.85 -17.18 -21.86
C PRO A 4 -9.34 -17.28 -21.60
N CYS A 5 -10.09 -16.24 -21.94
CA CYS A 5 -11.55 -16.18 -21.78
C CYS A 5 -12.19 -15.77 -23.11
N THR A 6 -13.26 -16.45 -23.50
CA THR A 6 -14.05 -16.11 -24.68
C THR A 6 -14.89 -14.87 -24.46
N ALA A 7 -15.28 -14.18 -25.51
CA ALA A 7 -16.17 -13.02 -25.43
C ALA A 7 -17.50 -13.36 -24.74
N ARG A 8 -18.04 -14.58 -24.95
CA ARG A 8 -19.27 -15.05 -24.30
C ARG A 8 -19.10 -15.25 -22.80
N GLU A 9 -17.98 -15.83 -22.36
CA GLU A 9 -17.69 -15.98 -20.92
C GLU A 9 -17.55 -14.62 -20.24
N ILE A 10 -16.87 -13.67 -20.90
CA ILE A 10 -16.71 -12.31 -20.41
C ILE A 10 -18.07 -11.60 -20.34
N ALA A 11 -18.89 -11.67 -21.40
CA ALA A 11 -20.23 -11.07 -21.43
C ALA A 11 -21.11 -11.61 -20.29
N ALA A 12 -21.12 -12.92 -20.09
CA ALA A 12 -21.85 -13.55 -18.98
C ALA A 12 -21.32 -13.09 -17.61
N ALA A 13 -20.00 -13.04 -17.44
CA ALA A 13 -19.34 -12.63 -16.19
C ALA A 13 -19.65 -11.18 -15.81
N VAL A 14 -19.71 -10.27 -16.79
CA VAL A 14 -19.99 -8.84 -16.56
C VAL A 14 -21.49 -8.50 -16.60
N GLY A 15 -22.36 -9.47 -16.93
CA GLY A 15 -23.80 -9.22 -17.17
C GLY A 15 -24.03 -8.28 -18.37
N GLY A 16 -23.14 -8.32 -19.35
CA GLY A 16 -23.19 -7.47 -20.52
C GLY A 16 -23.82 -8.14 -21.74
N LYS A 17 -24.21 -7.33 -22.74
CA LYS A 17 -24.71 -7.82 -24.00
C LYS A 17 -23.59 -7.98 -25.01
N LEU A 18 -23.35 -9.19 -25.50
CA LEU A 18 -22.42 -9.44 -26.60
C LEU A 18 -23.00 -8.85 -27.89
N LEU A 19 -22.33 -7.85 -28.48
CA LEU A 19 -22.75 -7.18 -29.70
C LEU A 19 -22.14 -7.83 -30.94
N GLN A 20 -20.87 -8.21 -30.83
CA GLN A 20 -20.10 -8.91 -31.84
C GLN A 20 -19.17 -9.91 -31.15
N ASP A 21 -19.11 -11.15 -31.66
CA ASP A 21 -18.20 -12.19 -31.20
C ASP A 21 -16.81 -12.04 -31.87
N GLY A 22 -15.80 -12.64 -31.28
CA GLY A 22 -14.42 -12.56 -31.80
C GLY A 22 -13.45 -13.46 -31.05
N ASP A 23 -12.16 -13.14 -31.08
CA ASP A 23 -11.10 -13.91 -30.45
C ASP A 23 -11.18 -13.92 -28.93
N THR A 24 -10.44 -14.84 -28.31
CA THR A 24 -10.31 -14.90 -26.83
C THR A 24 -9.39 -13.81 -26.31
N ALA A 25 -9.77 -13.23 -25.15
CA ALA A 25 -8.89 -12.32 -24.42
C ALA A 25 -8.01 -13.05 -23.39
N ARG A 26 -6.79 -12.58 -23.22
CA ARG A 26 -5.79 -13.18 -22.30
C ARG A 26 -5.29 -12.23 -21.22
N ARG A 27 -5.47 -10.93 -21.40
CA ARG A 27 -5.13 -9.87 -20.45
C ARG A 27 -6.21 -8.82 -20.48
N VAL A 28 -6.34 -8.07 -19.39
CA VAL A 28 -7.17 -6.87 -19.35
C VAL A 28 -6.25 -5.64 -19.27
N SER A 29 -6.51 -4.65 -20.08
CA SER A 29 -5.88 -3.34 -19.99
C SER A 29 -6.95 -2.24 -19.87
N THR A 30 -6.70 -1.26 -19.01
CA THR A 30 -7.48 -0.03 -18.88
C THR A 30 -6.74 1.17 -19.47
N ASP A 31 -5.49 0.96 -19.96
CA ASP A 31 -4.67 1.99 -20.60
C ASP A 31 -4.48 1.67 -22.08
N SER A 32 -5.01 2.51 -22.95
CA SER A 32 -4.89 2.38 -24.39
C SER A 32 -3.46 2.53 -24.94
N ARG A 33 -2.53 3.04 -24.12
CA ARG A 33 -1.10 3.16 -24.45
C ARG A 33 -0.38 1.83 -24.24
N ASP A 34 -0.83 1.02 -23.27
CA ASP A 34 -0.26 -0.30 -22.89
C ASP A 34 -1.13 -1.46 -23.40
N ILE A 35 -1.50 -1.45 -24.69
CA ILE A 35 -2.22 -2.55 -25.32
C ILE A 35 -1.26 -3.56 -25.92
N LEU A 36 -1.49 -4.83 -25.58
CA LEU A 36 -0.86 -6.00 -26.20
C LEU A 36 -1.88 -6.76 -27.06
N THR A 37 -1.36 -7.52 -28.04
CA THR A 37 -2.21 -8.39 -28.85
C THR A 37 -2.98 -9.40 -28.02
N GLY A 38 -4.29 -9.44 -28.20
CA GLY A 38 -5.19 -10.33 -27.45
C GLY A 38 -5.70 -9.76 -26.12
N ASP A 39 -5.52 -8.47 -25.84
CA ASP A 39 -6.09 -7.81 -24.65
C ASP A 39 -7.60 -7.60 -24.76
N LEU A 40 -8.28 -7.64 -23.63
CA LEU A 40 -9.56 -6.98 -23.43
C LEU A 40 -9.31 -5.53 -23.01
N PHE A 41 -9.73 -4.58 -23.80
CA PHE A 41 -9.68 -3.18 -23.41
C PHE A 41 -10.93 -2.81 -22.61
N VAL A 42 -10.74 -2.20 -21.44
CA VAL A 42 -11.81 -1.69 -20.58
C VAL A 42 -11.63 -0.17 -20.45
N PRO A 43 -12.36 0.63 -21.22
CA PRO A 43 -12.29 2.08 -21.11
C PRO A 43 -12.89 2.53 -19.79
N LEU A 44 -12.16 3.35 -19.04
CA LEU A 44 -12.64 3.96 -17.80
C LEU A 44 -12.97 5.42 -18.04
N VAL A 45 -13.94 5.94 -17.30
CA VAL A 45 -14.30 7.35 -17.28
C VAL A 45 -13.73 7.98 -16.02
N GLY A 46 -12.91 9.01 -16.17
CA GLY A 46 -12.38 9.82 -15.08
C GLY A 46 -12.91 11.25 -15.13
N GLU A 47 -12.59 12.06 -14.13
CA GLU A 47 -13.03 13.44 -14.04
C GLU A 47 -12.67 14.32 -15.26
N ARG A 48 -11.54 14.01 -15.92
CA ARG A 48 -10.95 14.83 -17.00
C ARG A 48 -10.78 14.07 -18.31
N PHE A 49 -11.19 12.81 -18.39
CA PHE A 49 -11.04 12.00 -19.60
C PHE A 49 -12.13 10.95 -19.70
N ASP A 50 -12.47 10.55 -20.93
CA ASP A 50 -13.31 9.39 -21.23
C ASP A 50 -12.51 8.39 -22.08
N GLY A 51 -12.27 7.21 -21.50
CA GLY A 51 -11.54 6.11 -22.14
C GLY A 51 -12.23 5.57 -23.40
N HIS A 52 -13.54 5.77 -23.57
CA HIS A 52 -14.30 5.32 -24.75
C HIS A 52 -13.77 5.94 -26.05
N ALA A 53 -13.26 7.16 -26.00
CA ALA A 53 -12.62 7.82 -27.16
C ALA A 53 -11.39 7.06 -27.70
N TYR A 54 -10.85 6.12 -26.95
CA TYR A 54 -9.64 5.36 -27.31
C TYR A 54 -9.92 3.91 -27.71
N ILE A 55 -11.18 3.48 -27.82
CA ILE A 55 -11.55 2.10 -28.18
C ILE A 55 -10.93 1.71 -29.54
N ASP A 56 -11.13 2.53 -30.58
CA ASP A 56 -10.62 2.24 -31.91
C ASP A 56 -9.09 2.11 -31.93
N MET A 57 -8.39 3.01 -31.24
CA MET A 57 -6.95 2.96 -31.12
C MET A 57 -6.49 1.67 -30.41
N ALA A 58 -7.16 1.26 -29.33
CA ALA A 58 -6.82 0.04 -28.61
C ALA A 58 -7.02 -1.22 -29.47
N LEU A 59 -8.12 -1.28 -30.22
CA LEU A 59 -8.42 -2.40 -31.12
C LEU A 59 -7.46 -2.46 -32.31
N GLN A 60 -7.07 -1.33 -32.88
CA GLN A 60 -6.06 -1.24 -33.95
C GLN A 60 -4.66 -1.65 -33.45
N LYS A 61 -4.31 -1.36 -32.20
CA LYS A 61 -3.07 -1.82 -31.56
C LYS A 61 -3.04 -3.31 -31.27
N GLY A 62 -4.16 -4.02 -31.41
CA GLY A 62 -4.19 -5.49 -31.27
C GLY A 62 -5.07 -6.02 -30.15
N ALA A 63 -5.83 -5.19 -29.45
CA ALA A 63 -6.82 -5.71 -28.50
C ALA A 63 -7.78 -6.68 -29.23
N ALA A 64 -8.16 -7.78 -28.57
CA ALA A 64 -9.11 -8.76 -29.09
C ALA A 64 -10.54 -8.22 -29.08
N GLY A 65 -10.85 -7.35 -28.15
CA GLY A 65 -12.15 -6.70 -28.02
C GLY A 65 -12.20 -5.70 -26.88
N CYS A 66 -13.38 -5.15 -26.62
CA CYS A 66 -13.59 -4.17 -25.57
C CYS A 66 -14.90 -4.36 -24.81
N LEU A 67 -14.96 -3.83 -23.60
CA LEU A 67 -16.20 -3.43 -22.95
C LEU A 67 -16.56 -1.99 -23.44
N CYS A 68 -17.83 -1.67 -23.57
CA CYS A 68 -18.26 -0.33 -23.93
C CYS A 68 -19.59 0.03 -23.24
N ALA A 69 -19.62 1.17 -22.57
CA ALA A 69 -20.85 1.78 -22.06
C ALA A 69 -21.47 2.71 -23.11
N GLN A 70 -20.66 3.21 -24.06
CA GLN A 70 -21.09 3.96 -25.22
C GLN A 70 -20.83 3.11 -26.47
N MET A 71 -21.87 3.00 -27.31
CA MET A 71 -21.81 2.19 -28.52
C MET A 71 -20.89 2.86 -29.56
N PRO A 72 -19.85 2.15 -30.08
CA PRO A 72 -19.11 2.60 -31.23
C PRO A 72 -20.03 2.69 -32.48
N GLU A 73 -19.79 3.67 -33.30
CA GLU A 73 -20.54 3.82 -34.58
C GLU A 73 -20.28 2.68 -35.56
N VAL A 74 -19.05 2.14 -35.52
CA VAL A 74 -18.60 1.06 -36.42
C VAL A 74 -17.92 -0.02 -35.60
N LEU A 75 -18.31 -1.27 -35.86
CA LEU A 75 -17.67 -2.44 -35.22
C LEU A 75 -16.60 -2.99 -36.17
N LEU A 76 -15.35 -3.09 -35.70
CA LEU A 76 -14.25 -3.63 -36.48
C LEU A 76 -14.39 -5.16 -36.65
N PRO A 77 -14.22 -5.71 -37.87
CA PRO A 77 -14.28 -7.14 -38.11
C PRO A 77 -13.25 -7.92 -37.27
N GLY A 78 -13.65 -9.08 -36.75
CA GLY A 78 -12.77 -9.97 -35.96
C GLY A 78 -12.52 -9.50 -34.53
N LYS A 79 -13.06 -8.37 -34.11
CA LYS A 79 -13.01 -7.88 -32.73
C LYS A 79 -14.33 -8.14 -32.02
N PHE A 80 -14.30 -8.46 -30.72
CA PHE A 80 -15.52 -8.57 -29.97
C PHE A 80 -15.87 -7.28 -29.22
N TYR A 81 -17.17 -7.04 -29.05
CA TYR A 81 -17.69 -5.89 -28.31
C TYR A 81 -18.76 -6.35 -27.33
N ILE A 82 -18.64 -5.90 -26.09
CA ILE A 82 -19.60 -6.24 -25.02
C ILE A 82 -20.13 -4.93 -24.45
N ALA A 83 -21.42 -4.68 -24.66
CA ALA A 83 -22.10 -3.53 -24.07
C ALA A 83 -22.39 -3.78 -22.60
N VAL A 84 -22.10 -2.77 -21.77
CA VAL A 84 -22.33 -2.75 -20.32
C VAL A 84 -22.85 -1.37 -19.93
N ASP A 85 -23.53 -1.28 -18.78
CA ASP A 85 -24.03 0.02 -18.30
C ASP A 85 -22.90 0.90 -17.74
N ASP A 86 -21.91 0.28 -17.09
CA ASP A 86 -20.77 0.93 -16.43
C ASP A 86 -19.54 0.01 -16.55
N THR A 87 -18.48 0.52 -17.15
CA THR A 87 -17.25 -0.23 -17.44
C THR A 87 -16.41 -0.46 -16.18
N GLU A 88 -16.42 0.43 -15.19
CA GLU A 88 -15.75 0.21 -13.90
C GLU A 88 -16.44 -0.88 -13.09
N ALA A 89 -17.77 -0.81 -12.99
CA ALA A 89 -18.53 -1.87 -12.33
C ALA A 89 -18.39 -3.21 -13.06
N ALA A 90 -18.35 -3.22 -14.39
CA ALA A 90 -18.11 -4.41 -15.20
C ALA A 90 -16.71 -4.99 -14.97
N LEU A 91 -15.69 -4.16 -14.84
CA LEU A 91 -14.33 -4.59 -14.47
C LEU A 91 -14.32 -5.30 -13.11
N GLY A 92 -15.03 -4.76 -12.13
CA GLY A 92 -15.20 -5.38 -10.81
C GLY A 92 -15.91 -6.74 -10.88
N ARG A 93 -17.01 -6.84 -11.65
CA ARG A 93 -17.73 -8.10 -11.87
C ARG A 93 -16.84 -9.15 -12.57
N LEU A 94 -16.10 -8.74 -13.59
CA LEU A 94 -15.15 -9.60 -14.29
C LEU A 94 -14.07 -10.15 -13.32
N ALA A 95 -13.53 -9.29 -12.47
CA ALA A 95 -12.52 -9.68 -11.49
C ALA A 95 -13.09 -10.66 -10.44
N ALA A 96 -14.29 -10.40 -9.93
CA ALA A 96 -14.98 -11.30 -8.99
C ALA A 96 -15.22 -12.69 -9.59
N TRP A 97 -15.72 -12.74 -10.83
CA TRP A 97 -15.92 -13.99 -11.56
C TRP A 97 -14.59 -14.71 -11.80
N TYR A 98 -13.58 -14.00 -12.27
CA TYR A 98 -12.26 -14.56 -12.55
C TYR A 98 -11.59 -15.10 -11.28
N ARG A 99 -11.65 -14.35 -10.17
CA ARG A 99 -11.21 -14.76 -8.83
C ARG A 99 -11.88 -16.06 -8.40
N GLY A 100 -13.15 -16.24 -8.73
CA GLY A 100 -13.91 -17.46 -8.40
C GLY A 100 -13.36 -18.76 -9.01
N LYS A 101 -12.44 -18.67 -9.98
CA LYS A 101 -11.77 -19.85 -10.59
C LYS A 101 -10.62 -20.39 -9.73
N PHE A 102 -10.28 -19.74 -8.61
CA PHE A 102 -9.12 -20.08 -7.77
C PHE A 102 -9.59 -20.41 -6.35
N ASP A 103 -9.24 -21.59 -5.88
CA ASP A 103 -9.45 -22.04 -4.49
C ASP A 103 -8.12 -21.98 -3.73
N ILE A 104 -7.73 -20.77 -3.36
CA ILE A 104 -6.46 -20.46 -2.68
C ILE A 104 -6.71 -19.52 -1.50
N PRO A 105 -5.84 -19.51 -0.47
CA PRO A 105 -5.85 -18.50 0.57
C PRO A 105 -5.78 -17.09 0.00
N MET A 106 -6.77 -16.26 0.38
CA MET A 106 -6.86 -14.85 0.00
C MET A 106 -6.80 -13.99 1.25
N VAL A 107 -5.67 -13.31 1.44
CA VAL A 107 -5.49 -12.37 2.55
C VAL A 107 -5.87 -10.98 2.07
N GLN A 108 -6.91 -10.39 2.67
CA GLN A 108 -7.27 -8.99 2.44
C GLN A 108 -6.71 -8.13 3.58
N VAL A 109 -6.04 -7.02 3.25
CA VAL A 109 -5.41 -6.13 4.23
C VAL A 109 -5.97 -4.72 4.10
N THR A 110 -6.43 -4.16 5.21
CA THR A 110 -6.80 -2.74 5.32
C THR A 110 -6.24 -2.13 6.62
N GLY A 111 -6.43 -0.83 6.81
CA GLY A 111 -6.02 -0.07 8.00
C GLY A 111 -5.79 1.40 7.68
N SER A 112 -5.66 2.23 8.68
CA SER A 112 -5.35 3.65 8.50
C SER A 112 -3.92 3.87 8.04
N ALA A 113 -2.96 3.17 8.66
CA ALA A 113 -1.54 3.16 8.31
C ALA A 113 -1.00 1.73 8.22
N GLY A 114 0.17 1.53 7.60
CA GLY A 114 0.88 0.25 7.57
C GLY A 114 0.31 -0.82 6.63
N LYS A 115 -0.74 -0.54 5.85
CA LYS A 115 -1.34 -1.49 4.90
C LYS A 115 -0.31 -2.10 3.93
N THR A 116 0.42 -1.25 3.24
CA THR A 116 1.42 -1.68 2.26
C THR A 116 2.57 -2.43 2.92
N THR A 117 3.06 -1.94 4.05
CA THR A 117 4.10 -2.59 4.85
C THR A 117 3.67 -4.00 5.27
N THR A 118 2.44 -4.12 5.81
CA THR A 118 1.89 -5.42 6.22
C THR A 118 1.68 -6.33 5.00
N LYS A 119 1.13 -5.83 3.90
CA LYS A 119 1.01 -6.59 2.65
C LYS A 119 2.36 -7.13 2.17
N GLU A 120 3.41 -6.32 2.17
CA GLU A 120 4.74 -6.75 1.76
C GLU A 120 5.34 -7.78 2.72
N MET A 121 5.18 -7.58 4.03
CA MET A 121 5.62 -8.54 5.05
C MET A 121 4.90 -9.88 4.88
N LEU A 122 3.58 -9.88 4.75
CA LEU A 122 2.79 -11.09 4.53
C LEU A 122 3.18 -11.79 3.24
N ALA A 123 3.37 -11.04 2.16
CA ALA A 123 3.81 -11.61 0.89
C ALA A 123 5.21 -12.22 1.01
N ALA A 124 6.15 -11.60 1.71
CA ALA A 124 7.50 -12.13 1.94
C ALA A 124 7.46 -13.44 2.76
N VAL A 125 6.63 -13.51 3.79
CA VAL A 125 6.43 -14.72 4.61
C VAL A 125 5.78 -15.82 3.78
N LEU A 126 4.65 -15.54 3.13
CA LEU A 126 3.92 -16.56 2.37
C LEU A 126 4.70 -17.07 1.16
N SER A 127 5.52 -16.22 0.55
CA SER A 127 6.36 -16.61 -0.59
C SER A 127 7.49 -17.58 -0.25
N GLN A 128 7.70 -17.89 1.04
CA GLN A 128 8.63 -18.97 1.44
C GLN A 128 8.06 -20.36 1.15
N HIS A 129 6.75 -20.46 1.02
CA HIS A 129 6.05 -21.73 0.83
C HIS A 129 5.15 -21.72 -0.42
N PHE A 130 4.49 -20.60 -0.72
CA PHE A 130 3.50 -20.46 -1.78
C PHE A 130 3.99 -19.57 -2.92
N HIS A 131 3.61 -19.88 -4.14
CA HIS A 131 3.67 -18.87 -5.21
C HIS A 131 2.59 -17.82 -4.95
N THR A 132 2.99 -16.67 -4.42
CA THR A 132 2.09 -15.67 -3.83
C THR A 132 1.89 -14.48 -4.75
N LEU A 133 0.63 -14.19 -5.13
CA LEU A 133 0.25 -12.91 -5.74
C LEU A 133 0.14 -11.83 -4.68
N LYS A 134 0.56 -10.60 -5.00
CA LYS A 134 0.30 -9.43 -4.16
C LYS A 134 -0.15 -8.21 -4.97
N THR A 135 -0.86 -7.29 -4.31
CA THR A 135 -1.15 -5.96 -4.84
C THR A 135 0.15 -5.22 -5.15
N LEU A 136 0.29 -4.72 -6.37
CA LEU A 136 1.42 -3.86 -6.77
C LEU A 136 1.11 -2.40 -6.47
N ALA A 137 2.17 -1.66 -6.13
CA ALA A 137 2.08 -0.22 -5.86
C ALA A 137 0.87 0.12 -4.95
N ASN A 138 0.06 1.08 -5.35
CA ASN A 138 -1.16 1.54 -4.68
C ASN A 138 -2.45 1.06 -5.39
N PHE A 139 -2.43 -0.10 -6.05
CA PHE A 139 -3.60 -0.65 -6.76
C PHE A 139 -4.62 -1.24 -5.77
N ASN A 140 -5.06 -0.42 -4.83
CA ASN A 140 -5.87 -0.79 -3.67
C ASN A 140 -7.27 -0.16 -3.65
N ASN A 141 -7.74 0.36 -4.79
CA ASN A 141 -9.05 0.96 -5.00
C ASN A 141 -9.92 0.13 -5.98
N PHE A 142 -11.06 0.68 -6.41
CA PHE A 142 -12.02 0.01 -7.32
C PHE A 142 -11.48 -0.32 -8.71
N VAL A 143 -10.41 0.32 -9.13
CA VAL A 143 -9.72 0.02 -10.40
C VAL A 143 -8.53 -0.91 -10.17
N GLY A 144 -7.73 -0.65 -9.15
CA GLY A 144 -6.51 -1.39 -8.87
C GLY A 144 -6.74 -2.79 -8.30
N THR A 145 -7.73 -2.95 -7.42
CA THR A 145 -8.09 -4.27 -6.85
C THR A 145 -8.52 -5.27 -7.93
N PRO A 146 -9.46 -4.95 -8.84
CA PRO A 146 -9.78 -5.86 -9.95
C PRO A 146 -8.60 -6.14 -10.87
N GLN A 147 -7.76 -5.14 -11.19
CA GLN A 147 -6.56 -5.37 -11.98
C GLN A 147 -5.61 -6.35 -11.30
N THR A 148 -5.46 -6.27 -9.98
CA THR A 148 -4.65 -7.22 -9.20
C THR A 148 -5.22 -8.63 -9.29
N LEU A 149 -6.53 -8.82 -9.06
CA LEU A 149 -7.20 -10.12 -9.11
C LEU A 149 -7.13 -10.75 -10.51
N LEU A 150 -7.24 -9.96 -11.57
CA LEU A 150 -7.14 -10.41 -12.96
C LEU A 150 -5.72 -10.85 -13.37
N ARG A 151 -4.72 -10.66 -12.51
CA ARG A 151 -3.36 -11.19 -12.65
C ARG A 151 -3.18 -12.58 -12.06
N LEU A 152 -4.19 -13.15 -11.39
CA LEU A 152 -4.12 -14.52 -10.91
C LEU A 152 -3.79 -15.49 -12.06
N GLU A 153 -2.92 -16.44 -11.80
CA GLU A 153 -2.48 -17.51 -12.69
C GLU A 153 -2.67 -18.86 -11.99
N LYS A 154 -2.66 -19.95 -12.76
CA LYS A 154 -2.88 -21.30 -12.21
C LYS A 154 -1.81 -21.71 -11.19
N GLU A 155 -0.64 -21.13 -11.31
CA GLU A 155 0.53 -21.38 -10.46
C GLU A 155 0.41 -20.69 -9.10
N HIS A 156 -0.42 -19.65 -8.97
CA HIS A 156 -0.62 -18.96 -7.69
C HIS A 156 -1.31 -19.86 -6.67
N GLN A 157 -0.72 -19.92 -5.48
CA GLN A 157 -1.17 -20.75 -4.35
C GLN A 157 -1.64 -19.91 -3.15
N ALA A 158 -1.36 -18.61 -3.15
CA ALA A 158 -1.86 -17.64 -2.18
C ALA A 158 -1.93 -16.25 -2.79
N ALA A 159 -2.70 -15.35 -2.18
CA ALA A 159 -2.70 -13.94 -2.59
C ALA A 159 -2.85 -12.99 -1.39
N VAL A 160 -2.17 -11.84 -1.46
CA VAL A 160 -2.26 -10.77 -0.47
C VAL A 160 -2.75 -9.50 -1.17
N ILE A 161 -3.98 -9.10 -0.86
CA ILE A 161 -4.70 -8.01 -1.52
C ILE A 161 -4.85 -6.84 -0.56
N GLU A 162 -4.19 -5.73 -0.87
CA GLU A 162 -4.36 -4.47 -0.16
C GLU A 162 -5.63 -3.76 -0.63
N THR A 163 -6.43 -3.25 0.31
CA THR A 163 -7.61 -2.44 0.03
C THR A 163 -7.61 -1.17 0.87
N GLY A 164 -7.67 -0.03 0.17
CA GLY A 164 -7.82 1.31 0.74
C GLY A 164 -9.28 1.76 0.69
N MET A 165 -9.59 2.86 1.37
CA MET A 165 -10.92 3.48 1.30
C MET A 165 -10.86 4.93 1.74
N ASP A 166 -11.80 5.73 1.21
CA ASP A 166 -12.06 7.11 1.57
C ASP A 166 -13.49 7.27 2.13
N HIS A 167 -14.42 6.37 1.78
CA HIS A 167 -15.83 6.43 2.16
C HIS A 167 -16.36 5.07 2.63
N PHE A 168 -17.51 5.10 3.31
CA PHE A 168 -18.26 3.89 3.68
C PHE A 168 -18.67 3.09 2.43
N GLY A 169 -18.72 1.76 2.58
CA GLY A 169 -19.11 0.83 1.51
C GLY A 169 -18.00 0.41 0.58
N GLU A 170 -16.86 1.11 0.59
CA GLU A 170 -15.77 0.85 -0.35
C GLU A 170 -15.03 -0.45 -0.04
N ILE A 171 -14.69 -0.70 1.23
CA ILE A 171 -14.09 -1.98 1.64
C ILE A 171 -15.05 -3.15 1.38
N ARG A 172 -16.34 -2.97 1.66
CA ARG A 172 -17.39 -3.97 1.35
C ARG A 172 -17.40 -4.30 -0.13
N ARG A 173 -17.47 -3.28 -1.00
CA ARG A 173 -17.47 -3.44 -2.45
C ARG A 173 -16.23 -4.19 -2.96
N MET A 174 -15.04 -3.85 -2.47
CA MET A 174 -13.81 -4.58 -2.81
C MET A 174 -13.81 -6.00 -2.24
N GLY A 175 -14.34 -6.19 -1.03
CA GLY A 175 -14.50 -7.49 -0.41
C GLY A 175 -15.32 -8.47 -1.24
N THR A 176 -16.38 -8.01 -1.94
CA THR A 176 -17.17 -8.88 -2.83
C THR A 176 -16.33 -9.45 -3.99
N MET A 177 -15.32 -8.71 -4.43
CA MET A 177 -14.39 -9.16 -5.47
C MET A 177 -13.30 -10.09 -4.91
N VAL A 178 -12.72 -9.72 -3.76
CA VAL A 178 -11.62 -10.46 -3.12
C VAL A 178 -12.11 -11.78 -2.52
N ARG A 179 -13.26 -11.79 -1.83
CA ARG A 179 -13.81 -12.93 -1.07
C ARG A 179 -12.72 -13.55 -0.17
N PRO A 180 -12.24 -12.80 0.83
CA PRO A 180 -11.08 -13.18 1.62
C PRO A 180 -11.37 -14.44 2.46
N THR A 181 -10.34 -15.27 2.64
CA THR A 181 -10.28 -16.32 3.66
C THR A 181 -9.61 -15.85 4.93
N ILE A 182 -8.82 -14.75 4.83
CA ILE A 182 -8.15 -14.09 5.94
C ILE A 182 -8.33 -12.58 5.79
N ALA A 183 -8.79 -11.91 6.83
CA ALA A 183 -8.98 -10.46 6.88
C ALA A 183 -8.06 -9.83 7.91
N VAL A 184 -7.32 -8.78 7.54
CA VAL A 184 -6.32 -8.11 8.37
C VAL A 184 -6.66 -6.63 8.50
N ILE A 185 -6.74 -6.12 9.74
CA ILE A 185 -6.81 -4.68 10.02
C ILE A 185 -5.56 -4.29 10.82
N THR A 186 -4.74 -3.40 10.25
CA THR A 186 -3.47 -3.00 10.84
C THR A 186 -3.62 -2.04 12.02
N ASN A 187 -4.48 -1.03 11.89
CA ASN A 187 -4.80 -0.05 12.94
C ASN A 187 -5.99 0.83 12.55
N ILE A 188 -6.51 1.58 13.54
CA ILE A 188 -7.53 2.61 13.38
C ILE A 188 -6.94 3.96 13.79
N GLY A 189 -6.69 4.82 12.82
CA GLY A 189 -6.19 6.19 13.00
C GLY A 189 -7.12 7.20 12.37
N ASP A 190 -6.61 8.41 12.15
CA ASP A 190 -7.40 9.56 11.71
C ASP A 190 -7.45 9.74 10.17
N ALA A 191 -6.85 8.81 9.41
CA ALA A 191 -6.88 8.87 7.95
C ALA A 191 -8.33 8.82 7.42
N HIS A 192 -8.68 9.78 6.55
CA HIS A 192 -10.01 9.95 5.93
C HIS A 192 -11.16 10.17 6.92
N ILE A 193 -10.85 10.56 8.17
CA ILE A 193 -11.83 10.73 9.27
C ILE A 193 -12.96 11.71 8.90
N GLY A 194 -12.65 12.75 8.12
CA GLY A 194 -13.63 13.75 7.67
C GLY A 194 -14.78 13.17 6.85
N ASN A 195 -14.52 12.09 6.09
CA ASN A 195 -15.51 11.38 5.28
C ASN A 195 -16.23 10.26 6.06
N LEU A 196 -15.86 10.04 7.33
CA LEU A 196 -16.25 8.89 8.13
C LEU A 196 -16.82 9.35 9.49
N ASP A 197 -17.85 10.21 9.44
CA ASP A 197 -18.53 10.81 10.60
C ASP A 197 -17.63 11.64 11.52
N GLY A 198 -16.45 12.05 11.09
CA GLY A 198 -15.50 12.83 11.89
C GLY A 198 -14.95 12.10 13.12
N THR A 199 -15.06 10.77 13.20
CA THR A 199 -14.69 9.99 14.39
C THR A 199 -13.88 8.73 14.04
N ARG A 200 -12.98 8.32 14.93
CA ARG A 200 -12.30 7.02 14.82
C ARG A 200 -13.26 5.84 14.84
N GLN A 201 -14.42 5.98 15.47
CA GLN A 201 -15.46 4.96 15.45
C GLN A 201 -16.07 4.80 14.06
N GLY A 202 -16.23 5.89 13.31
CA GLY A 202 -16.60 5.86 11.89
C GLY A 202 -15.55 5.16 11.05
N VAL A 203 -14.25 5.44 11.29
CA VAL A 203 -13.13 4.75 10.62
C VAL A 203 -13.15 3.25 10.93
N LEU A 204 -13.34 2.86 12.21
CA LEU A 204 -13.49 1.45 12.59
C LEU A 204 -14.64 0.78 11.83
N ARG A 205 -15.82 1.43 11.79
CA ARG A 205 -17.00 0.90 11.10
C ARG A 205 -16.72 0.66 9.62
N ALA A 206 -16.13 1.63 8.93
CA ALA A 206 -15.79 1.51 7.51
C ALA A 206 -14.76 0.40 7.24
N LYS A 207 -13.72 0.28 8.07
CA LYS A 207 -12.70 -0.79 7.90
C LYS A 207 -13.24 -2.16 8.29
N SER A 208 -14.17 -2.23 9.24
CA SER A 208 -14.81 -3.49 9.65
C SER A 208 -15.71 -4.11 8.57
N GLU A 209 -16.04 -3.38 7.51
CA GLU A 209 -16.70 -3.91 6.31
C GLU A 209 -15.90 -5.06 5.66
N ILE A 210 -14.59 -5.18 5.94
CA ILE A 210 -13.74 -6.29 5.47
C ILE A 210 -14.26 -7.65 5.92
N PHE A 211 -14.93 -7.71 7.08
CA PHE A 211 -15.46 -8.96 7.64
C PHE A 211 -16.77 -9.40 7.00
N GLU A 212 -17.50 -8.50 6.33
CA GLU A 212 -18.79 -8.84 5.69
C GLU A 212 -18.64 -9.85 4.55
N ASN A 213 -17.46 -9.89 3.93
CA ASN A 213 -17.13 -10.80 2.83
C ASN A 213 -16.11 -11.88 3.23
N LEU A 214 -15.72 -11.95 4.51
CA LEU A 214 -14.86 -13.01 5.02
C LEU A 214 -15.57 -14.35 4.91
N GLN A 215 -14.94 -15.32 4.27
CA GLN A 215 -15.55 -16.63 4.01
C GLN A 215 -15.85 -17.37 5.32
N PRO A 216 -16.87 -18.23 5.35
CA PRO A 216 -17.16 -19.08 6.52
C PRO A 216 -15.92 -19.86 6.95
N GLY A 217 -15.62 -19.85 8.25
CA GLY A 217 -14.41 -20.47 8.80
C GLY A 217 -13.13 -19.66 8.59
N GLY A 218 -13.25 -18.45 8.03
CA GLY A 218 -12.11 -17.54 7.81
C GLY A 218 -11.52 -17.01 9.11
N LEU A 219 -10.32 -16.40 8.97
CA LEU A 219 -9.53 -15.86 10.07
C LEU A 219 -9.54 -14.32 10.04
N ALA A 220 -9.81 -13.69 11.18
CA ALA A 220 -9.57 -12.27 11.42
C ALA A 220 -8.22 -12.09 12.15
N VAL A 221 -7.37 -11.17 11.67
CA VAL A 221 -6.09 -10.84 12.31
C VAL A 221 -6.07 -9.33 12.60
N LEU A 222 -5.92 -8.97 13.86
CA LEU A 222 -6.08 -7.61 14.35
C LEU A 222 -4.83 -7.15 15.10
N ASN A 223 -4.56 -5.86 15.07
CA ASN A 223 -3.64 -5.24 16.02
C ASN A 223 -4.30 -5.23 17.42
N GLY A 224 -3.75 -6.02 18.33
CA GLY A 224 -4.27 -6.18 19.69
C GLY A 224 -3.98 -5.00 20.61
N ASP A 225 -3.04 -4.13 20.24
CA ASP A 225 -2.70 -2.93 21.00
C ASP A 225 -3.47 -1.69 20.52
N ASP A 226 -4.22 -1.81 19.44
CA ASP A 226 -5.12 -0.72 19.00
C ASP A 226 -6.35 -0.68 19.90
N PRO A 227 -6.65 0.48 20.54
CA PRO A 227 -7.72 0.58 21.53
C PRO A 227 -9.11 0.19 21.02
N LEU A 228 -9.37 0.36 19.74
CA LEU A 228 -10.66 0.02 19.13
C LEU A 228 -10.69 -1.42 18.62
N LEU A 229 -9.62 -1.90 18.01
CA LEU A 229 -9.53 -3.28 17.50
C LEU A 229 -9.45 -4.31 18.63
N SER A 230 -8.79 -3.98 19.74
CA SER A 230 -8.65 -4.89 20.90
C SER A 230 -9.99 -5.28 21.51
N THR A 231 -10.99 -4.40 21.44
CA THR A 231 -12.34 -4.62 21.99
C THR A 231 -13.34 -5.22 21.01
N LEU A 232 -12.93 -5.42 19.75
CA LEU A 232 -13.82 -5.89 18.71
C LEU A 232 -14.16 -7.38 18.88
N HIS A 233 -15.45 -7.73 18.93
CA HIS A 233 -15.93 -9.11 18.99
C HIS A 233 -16.49 -9.52 17.63
N LEU A 234 -15.91 -10.56 17.05
CA LEU A 234 -16.26 -11.05 15.72
C LEU A 234 -16.76 -12.50 15.78
N PRO A 235 -17.68 -12.91 14.91
CA PRO A 235 -18.15 -14.30 14.81
C PRO A 235 -17.15 -15.22 14.09
N PHE A 236 -15.90 -14.81 13.98
CA PHE A 236 -14.82 -15.53 13.31
C PHE A 236 -13.71 -15.87 14.28
N LYS A 237 -12.89 -16.87 13.94
CA LYS A 237 -11.61 -17.05 14.62
C LYS A 237 -10.81 -15.76 14.50
N THR A 238 -10.39 -15.22 15.64
CA THR A 238 -9.67 -13.94 15.70
C THR A 238 -8.33 -14.16 16.38
N LEU A 239 -7.26 -13.63 15.78
CA LEU A 239 -5.93 -13.56 16.38
C LEU A 239 -5.54 -12.08 16.56
N ARG A 240 -5.21 -11.72 17.79
CA ARG A 240 -4.71 -10.40 18.17
C ARG A 240 -3.18 -10.45 18.26
N CYS A 241 -2.53 -9.57 17.51
CA CYS A 241 -1.08 -9.46 17.44
C CYS A 241 -0.63 -8.16 18.11
N GLY A 242 0.35 -8.21 19.01
CA GLY A 242 0.84 -7.01 19.70
C GLY A 242 1.74 -7.31 20.89
N GLU A 243 2.05 -6.28 21.66
CA GLU A 243 2.89 -6.35 22.85
C GLU A 243 2.08 -6.69 24.13
N SER A 244 0.79 -6.36 24.14
CA SER A 244 -0.10 -6.58 25.28
C SER A 244 -0.18 -8.05 25.67
N GLU A 245 -0.31 -8.29 26.98
CA GLU A 245 -0.40 -9.65 27.54
C GLU A 245 -1.61 -10.44 27.06
N ASN A 246 -2.64 -9.72 26.59
CA ASN A 246 -3.88 -10.31 26.08
C ASN A 246 -3.82 -10.63 24.57
N CYS A 247 -2.65 -10.45 23.93
CA CYS A 247 -2.48 -10.81 22.52
C CYS A 247 -2.24 -12.30 22.35
N ASP A 248 -2.91 -12.92 21.38
CA ASP A 248 -2.72 -14.33 21.00
C ASP A 248 -1.34 -14.57 20.38
N VAL A 249 -0.81 -13.54 19.70
CA VAL A 249 0.52 -13.51 19.09
C VAL A 249 1.27 -12.35 19.71
N ARG A 250 2.05 -12.65 20.74
CA ARG A 250 2.68 -11.66 21.60
C ARG A 250 4.10 -11.33 21.15
N VAL A 251 4.41 -10.03 21.11
CA VAL A 251 5.77 -9.53 20.83
C VAL A 251 6.45 -9.09 22.11
N THR A 252 7.69 -9.56 22.32
CA THR A 252 8.55 -9.21 23.45
C THR A 252 9.99 -8.97 22.98
N ASP A 253 10.88 -8.61 23.90
CA ASP A 253 12.34 -8.50 23.69
C ASP A 253 12.72 -7.62 22.49
N ILE A 254 11.99 -6.50 22.29
CA ILE A 254 12.20 -5.60 21.17
C ILE A 254 13.51 -4.85 21.34
N CYS A 255 14.42 -5.05 20.42
CA CYS A 255 15.71 -4.37 20.38
C CYS A 255 15.83 -3.60 19.05
N GLU A 256 15.71 -2.29 19.11
CA GLU A 256 15.87 -1.40 17.97
C GLU A 256 17.37 -1.19 17.66
N ARG A 257 17.74 -1.31 16.37
CA ARG A 257 19.11 -1.18 15.86
C ARG A 257 19.26 0.04 14.96
N GLY A 258 18.46 1.08 15.22
CA GLY A 258 18.41 2.27 14.38
C GLY A 258 17.93 1.93 12.97
N ILE A 259 18.62 2.44 11.96
CA ILE A 259 18.26 2.21 10.55
C ILE A 259 18.47 0.77 10.07
N GLU A 260 19.24 -0.06 10.79
CA GLU A 260 19.45 -1.47 10.43
C GLU A 260 18.24 -2.36 10.73
N GLY A 261 17.18 -1.79 11.27
CA GLY A 261 15.96 -2.49 11.62
C GLY A 261 15.89 -2.83 13.11
N LEU A 262 15.22 -3.93 13.42
CA LEU A 262 15.00 -4.36 14.81
C LEU A 262 15.00 -5.89 14.92
N SER A 263 15.15 -6.38 16.13
CA SER A 263 14.91 -7.78 16.49
C SER A 263 13.88 -7.86 17.60
N CYS A 264 13.10 -8.93 17.61
CA CYS A 264 12.12 -9.21 18.65
C CYS A 264 11.86 -10.70 18.78
N THR A 265 11.21 -11.08 19.87
CA THR A 265 10.64 -12.41 20.07
C THR A 265 9.14 -12.33 19.84
N VAL A 266 8.59 -13.21 18.99
CA VAL A 266 7.14 -13.37 18.81
C VAL A 266 6.75 -14.73 19.33
N THR A 267 5.80 -14.76 20.28
CA THR A 267 5.33 -16.00 20.90
C THR A 267 3.87 -16.22 20.58
N THR A 268 3.54 -17.43 20.18
CA THR A 268 2.18 -17.93 19.94
C THR A 268 1.85 -19.05 20.91
N GLU A 269 0.68 -19.62 20.85
CA GLU A 269 0.34 -20.84 21.59
C GLU A 269 1.23 -22.04 21.18
N LYS A 270 1.72 -22.07 19.94
CA LYS A 270 2.45 -23.21 19.37
C LYS A 270 3.96 -23.11 19.53
N ASP A 271 4.54 -21.93 19.34
CA ASP A 271 5.99 -21.76 19.25
C ASP A 271 6.45 -20.33 19.59
N SER A 272 7.75 -20.14 19.65
CA SER A 272 8.40 -18.84 19.87
C SER A 272 9.42 -18.57 18.74
N TYR A 273 9.35 -17.39 18.15
CA TYR A 273 10.10 -16.96 16.97
C TYR A 273 11.05 -15.84 17.33
N SER A 274 12.35 -16.06 17.23
CA SER A 274 13.34 -14.99 17.32
C SER A 274 13.49 -14.36 15.92
N LEU A 275 13.00 -13.13 15.77
CA LEU A 275 12.89 -12.46 14.47
C LEU A 275 13.93 -11.36 14.33
N ARG A 276 14.45 -11.20 13.12
CA ARG A 276 15.17 -10.00 12.67
C ARG A 276 14.37 -9.36 11.53
N ILE A 277 13.97 -8.12 11.73
CA ILE A 277 13.19 -7.33 10.77
C ILE A 277 14.14 -6.31 10.13
N PRO A 278 14.45 -6.41 8.82
CA PRO A 278 15.45 -5.58 8.14
C PRO A 278 14.89 -4.21 7.73
N SER A 279 14.04 -3.62 8.56
CA SER A 279 13.46 -2.30 8.35
C SER A 279 13.30 -1.60 9.68
N PRO A 280 13.65 -0.32 9.77
CA PRO A 280 13.51 0.43 11.00
C PRO A 280 12.05 0.77 11.33
N GLY A 281 11.83 1.12 12.59
CA GLY A 281 10.55 1.56 13.11
C GLY A 281 9.83 0.48 13.92
N ARG A 282 9.52 0.83 15.18
CA ARG A 282 8.87 -0.08 16.14
C ARG A 282 7.54 -0.67 15.60
N PHE A 283 6.81 0.10 14.77
CA PHE A 283 5.56 -0.36 14.14
C PHE A 283 5.71 -1.63 13.28
N MET A 284 6.93 -1.96 12.84
CA MET A 284 7.21 -3.16 12.04
C MET A 284 6.92 -4.46 12.80
N ILE A 285 6.92 -4.42 14.14
CA ILE A 285 6.61 -5.61 14.98
C ILE A 285 5.21 -6.14 14.70
N TYR A 286 4.22 -5.25 14.47
CA TYR A 286 2.84 -5.66 14.18
C TYR A 286 2.74 -6.42 12.86
N SER A 287 3.39 -5.91 11.81
CA SER A 287 3.41 -6.60 10.51
C SER A 287 4.11 -7.95 10.60
N ALA A 288 5.21 -8.04 11.36
CA ALA A 288 5.93 -9.30 11.58
C ALA A 288 5.09 -10.30 12.40
N ALA A 289 4.44 -9.86 13.48
CA ALA A 289 3.55 -10.70 14.29
C ALA A 289 2.35 -11.22 13.48
N MET A 290 1.75 -10.38 12.63
CA MET A 290 0.70 -10.79 11.68
C MET A 290 1.23 -11.80 10.65
N GLY A 291 2.50 -11.65 10.22
CA GLY A 291 3.21 -12.62 9.38
C GLY A 291 3.36 -13.97 10.04
N VAL A 292 3.75 -14.01 11.33
CA VAL A 292 3.81 -15.24 12.13
C VAL A 292 2.42 -15.86 12.25
N ALA A 293 1.41 -15.08 12.67
CA ALA A 293 0.04 -15.55 12.86
C ALA A 293 -0.51 -16.24 11.60
N ILE A 294 -0.37 -15.60 10.45
CA ILE A 294 -0.91 -16.10 9.18
C ILE A 294 -0.06 -17.24 8.63
N GLY A 295 1.28 -17.17 8.77
CA GLY A 295 2.18 -18.26 8.39
C GLY A 295 1.87 -19.55 9.15
N GLU A 296 1.73 -19.50 10.47
CA GLU A 296 1.32 -20.66 11.27
C GLU A 296 -0.08 -21.17 10.90
N TYR A 297 -1.03 -20.27 10.69
CA TYR A 297 -2.39 -20.64 10.33
C TYR A 297 -2.46 -21.39 8.99
N LEU A 298 -1.60 -21.02 8.05
CA LEU A 298 -1.49 -21.66 6.73
C LEU A 298 -0.50 -22.82 6.69
N GLY A 299 0.12 -23.17 7.83
CA GLY A 299 0.96 -24.37 7.97
C GLY A 299 2.42 -24.21 7.52
N LEU A 300 2.93 -23.00 7.44
CA LEU A 300 4.35 -22.75 7.18
C LEU A 300 5.18 -23.27 8.38
N SER A 301 6.36 -23.78 8.11
CA SER A 301 7.32 -24.13 9.16
C SER A 301 7.89 -22.87 9.83
N LYS A 302 8.40 -23.06 11.06
CA LYS A 302 9.05 -21.98 11.82
C LYS A 302 10.18 -21.32 11.03
N GLU A 303 11.00 -22.13 10.38
CA GLU A 303 12.13 -21.69 9.57
C GLU A 303 11.68 -20.87 8.35
N GLU A 304 10.59 -21.25 7.70
CA GLU A 304 10.01 -20.50 6.58
C GLU A 304 9.51 -19.14 7.05
N ILE A 305 8.80 -19.09 8.18
CA ILE A 305 8.28 -17.83 8.75
C ILE A 305 9.45 -16.89 9.10
N ILE A 306 10.48 -17.39 9.81
CA ILE A 306 11.66 -16.59 10.19
C ILE A 306 12.39 -16.07 8.95
N ARG A 307 12.61 -16.91 7.93
CA ARG A 307 13.23 -16.50 6.67
C ARG A 307 12.37 -15.46 5.94
N GLY A 308 11.05 -15.64 5.93
CA GLY A 308 10.13 -14.72 5.28
C GLY A 308 10.14 -13.32 5.90
N VAL A 309 10.14 -13.22 7.24
CA VAL A 309 10.29 -11.94 7.93
C VAL A 309 11.64 -11.30 7.63
N ALA A 310 12.73 -12.08 7.64
CA ALA A 310 14.06 -11.58 7.33
C ALA A 310 14.24 -11.19 5.85
N ALA A 311 13.43 -11.74 4.94
CA ALA A 311 13.42 -11.41 3.52
C ALA A 311 12.55 -10.21 3.17
N TYR A 312 11.89 -9.58 4.15
CA TYR A 312 11.11 -8.37 3.91
C TYR A 312 11.99 -7.29 3.28
N THR A 313 11.46 -6.67 2.23
CA THR A 313 12.08 -5.50 1.60
C THR A 313 11.03 -4.39 1.47
N PRO A 314 11.33 -3.16 1.93
CA PRO A 314 10.46 -2.01 1.70
C PRO A 314 10.21 -1.83 0.19
N THR A 315 8.98 -1.51 -0.18
CA THR A 315 8.61 -1.22 -1.57
C THR A 315 8.14 0.22 -1.71
N GLY A 316 8.48 0.83 -2.83
CA GLY A 316 8.28 2.26 -3.04
C GLY A 316 9.12 3.09 -2.06
N SER A 317 8.77 4.35 -1.94
CA SER A 317 9.44 5.32 -1.05
C SER A 317 8.89 5.25 0.38
N ARG A 318 9.03 4.08 1.05
CA ARG A 318 8.55 3.80 2.41
C ARG A 318 9.69 3.21 3.24
N MET A 319 10.45 4.07 3.92
CA MET A 319 11.62 3.69 4.73
C MET A 319 12.65 2.87 3.94
N ARG A 320 12.80 3.14 2.64
CA ARG A 320 13.80 2.49 1.78
C ARG A 320 15.18 3.08 2.10
N LEU A 321 16.11 2.22 2.44
CA LEU A 321 17.51 2.61 2.69
C LEU A 321 18.31 2.48 1.41
N ILE A 322 18.96 3.58 0.98
CA ILE A 322 19.80 3.62 -0.18
C ILE A 322 21.21 3.99 0.28
N HIS A 323 22.15 3.09 0.04
CA HIS A 323 23.56 3.31 0.37
C HIS A 323 24.27 3.99 -0.78
N CYS A 324 24.86 5.16 -0.51
CA CYS A 324 25.60 5.95 -1.48
C CYS A 324 27.11 5.96 -1.15
N PRO A 325 27.99 6.29 -2.12
CA PRO A 325 29.41 6.44 -1.88
C PRO A 325 29.74 7.38 -0.72
N GLY A 326 30.87 7.19 -0.05
CA GLY A 326 31.30 8.03 1.08
C GLY A 326 30.50 7.79 2.37
N GLU A 327 30.01 6.56 2.58
CA GLU A 327 29.22 6.18 3.76
C GLU A 327 27.92 7.00 3.93
N ARG A 328 27.40 7.57 2.86
CA ARG A 328 26.13 8.29 2.86
C ARG A 328 24.95 7.32 2.80
N ILE A 329 23.86 7.66 3.46
CA ILE A 329 22.62 6.88 3.43
C ILE A 329 21.45 7.82 3.18
N ILE A 330 20.58 7.45 2.22
CA ILE A 330 19.29 8.09 2.03
C ILE A 330 18.22 7.19 2.67
N ILE A 331 17.42 7.77 3.55
CA ILE A 331 16.21 7.16 4.10
C ILE A 331 15.05 7.75 3.27
N ASP A 332 14.67 7.00 2.24
CA ASP A 332 13.59 7.38 1.33
C ASP A 332 12.25 6.98 1.96
N ASP A 333 11.54 7.97 2.47
CA ASP A 333 10.20 7.84 3.07
C ASP A 333 9.23 8.90 2.50
N CYS A 334 9.37 9.21 1.21
CA CYS A 334 8.64 10.28 0.55
C CYS A 334 7.35 9.82 -0.16
N TYR A 335 6.83 8.63 0.15
CA TYR A 335 5.54 8.19 -0.40
C TYR A 335 4.37 9.00 0.13
N ASN A 336 4.35 9.32 1.43
CA ASN A 336 3.35 10.18 2.05
C ASN A 336 3.84 10.73 3.40
N ALA A 337 3.24 11.83 3.85
CA ALA A 337 3.56 12.45 5.13
C ALA A 337 2.29 12.81 5.90
N ASN A 338 2.33 12.57 7.20
CA ASN A 338 1.40 13.11 8.19
C ASN A 338 2.20 13.44 9.46
N PRO A 339 1.65 14.22 10.41
CA PRO A 339 2.40 14.69 11.58
C PRO A 339 3.02 13.57 12.41
N GLN A 340 2.26 12.50 12.68
CA GLN A 340 2.74 11.38 13.48
C GLN A 340 3.89 10.65 12.77
N ALA A 341 3.71 10.25 11.51
CA ALA A 341 4.74 9.55 10.74
C ALA A 341 5.99 10.43 10.53
N MET A 342 5.82 11.74 10.34
CA MET A 342 6.93 12.69 10.25
C MET A 342 7.75 12.70 11.55
N ALA A 343 7.08 12.81 12.69
CA ALA A 343 7.72 12.80 13.99
C ALA A 343 8.46 11.50 14.29
N GLU A 344 7.86 10.35 13.98
CA GLU A 344 8.46 9.03 14.19
C GLU A 344 9.74 8.84 13.36
N THR A 345 9.71 9.21 12.08
CA THR A 345 10.87 9.06 11.20
C THR A 345 11.98 10.07 11.51
N LEU A 346 11.65 11.26 11.98
CA LEU A 346 12.64 12.23 12.48
C LEU A 346 13.35 11.74 13.74
N ARG A 347 12.62 11.13 14.69
CA ARG A 347 13.21 10.50 15.88
C ARG A 347 14.13 9.34 15.50
N LEU A 348 13.73 8.53 14.52
CA LEU A 348 14.57 7.47 13.98
C LEU A 348 15.88 8.04 13.40
N LEU A 349 15.80 9.08 12.54
CA LEU A 349 16.97 9.74 11.98
C LEU A 349 17.89 10.28 13.09
N ALA A 350 17.31 10.94 14.10
CA ALA A 350 18.06 11.47 15.24
C ALA A 350 18.79 10.37 16.04
N GLY A 351 18.20 9.17 16.13
CA GLY A 351 18.81 8.01 16.79
C GLY A 351 19.91 7.31 15.98
N THR A 352 20.16 7.71 14.74
CA THR A 352 21.22 7.10 13.92
C THR A 352 22.60 7.45 14.46
N ARG A 353 23.54 6.49 14.43
CA ARG A 353 24.94 6.71 14.82
C ARG A 353 25.79 7.29 13.68
N ARG A 354 25.20 8.19 12.88
CA ARG A 354 25.90 8.84 11.77
C ARG A 354 26.50 10.16 12.21
N PRO A 355 27.68 10.52 11.67
CA PRO A 355 28.35 11.79 12.01
C PRO A 355 27.49 13.02 11.69
N ARG A 356 26.66 12.91 10.65
CA ARG A 356 25.79 13.99 10.19
C ARG A 356 24.39 13.45 9.86
N ARG A 357 23.36 14.14 10.35
CA ARG A 357 21.95 13.80 10.15
C ARG A 357 21.25 14.98 9.51
N MET A 358 20.66 14.74 8.36
CA MET A 358 19.98 15.74 7.54
C MET A 358 18.53 15.33 7.31
N ALA A 359 17.60 16.26 7.41
CA ALA A 359 16.20 16.02 7.05
C ALA A 359 15.81 16.92 5.87
N VAL A 360 15.20 16.32 4.84
CA VAL A 360 14.58 17.03 3.72
C VAL A 360 13.08 16.77 3.81
N LEU A 361 12.36 17.81 4.21
CA LEU A 361 10.95 17.73 4.58
C LEU A 361 10.08 18.55 3.65
N GLY A 362 8.96 18.00 3.21
CA GLY A 362 7.96 18.70 2.41
C GLY A 362 6.60 18.78 3.09
N ASP A 363 5.71 19.55 2.49
CA ASP A 363 4.37 19.79 3.00
C ASP A 363 3.60 18.50 3.34
N MET A 364 2.86 18.54 4.44
CA MET A 364 1.88 17.54 4.83
C MET A 364 0.50 18.01 4.39
N PHE A 365 -0.09 17.31 3.41
CA PHE A 365 -1.40 17.64 2.86
C PHE A 365 -2.55 16.96 3.62
N ASP A 366 -3.78 17.30 3.27
CA ASP A 366 -5.03 16.75 3.80
C ASP A 366 -5.24 16.99 5.32
N LEU A 367 -4.64 18.05 5.86
CA LEU A 367 -4.75 18.45 7.27
C LEU A 367 -5.81 19.53 7.52
N GLY A 368 -6.37 20.15 6.46
CA GLY A 368 -7.35 21.23 6.59
C GLY A 368 -6.83 22.39 7.47
N ASP A 369 -7.66 22.83 8.40
CA ASP A 369 -7.34 23.95 9.30
C ASP A 369 -6.19 23.66 10.28
N LEU A 370 -5.83 22.40 10.47
CA LEU A 370 -4.73 21.99 11.35
C LEU A 370 -3.35 22.04 10.67
N ALA A 371 -3.27 22.40 9.40
CA ALA A 371 -2.03 22.34 8.65
C ALA A 371 -0.91 23.21 9.25
N ALA A 372 -1.21 24.45 9.60
CA ALA A 372 -0.23 25.37 10.21
C ALA A 372 0.33 24.81 11.52
N GLU A 373 -0.58 24.46 12.46
CA GLU A 373 -0.20 23.94 13.77
C GLU A 373 0.62 22.64 13.66
N ALA A 374 0.24 21.74 12.74
CA ALA A 374 0.97 20.49 12.54
C ALA A 374 2.42 20.72 12.08
N HIS A 375 2.66 21.68 11.18
CA HIS A 375 4.00 22.02 10.74
C HIS A 375 4.80 22.72 11.83
N GLU A 376 4.18 23.61 12.63
CA GLU A 376 4.82 24.24 13.79
C GLU A 376 5.28 23.19 14.81
N GLN A 377 4.46 22.18 15.12
CA GLN A 377 4.81 21.11 16.04
C GLN A 377 6.02 20.30 15.57
N ILE A 378 6.15 20.07 14.26
CA ILE A 378 7.37 19.43 13.71
C ILE A 378 8.59 20.35 13.89
N GLY A 379 8.44 21.66 13.69
CA GLY A 379 9.53 22.63 13.94
C GLY A 379 9.98 22.63 15.40
N LEU A 380 9.05 22.56 16.34
CA LEU A 380 9.38 22.43 17.77
C LEU A 380 10.10 21.11 18.09
N LEU A 381 9.65 20.00 17.51
CA LEU A 381 10.33 18.69 17.65
C LEU A 381 11.76 18.71 17.14
N LEU A 382 12.03 19.38 16.03
CA LEU A 382 13.39 19.49 15.47
C LEU A 382 14.38 20.15 16.47
N ASN A 383 13.91 21.07 17.33
CA ASN A 383 14.75 21.69 18.38
C ASN A 383 15.20 20.67 19.44
N GLU A 384 14.38 19.66 19.72
CA GLU A 384 14.72 18.57 20.65
C GLU A 384 15.70 17.58 20.00
N LEU A 385 15.53 17.28 18.71
CA LEU A 385 16.27 16.27 17.98
C LEU A 385 17.68 16.71 17.57
N LYS A 386 17.93 18.00 17.45
CA LYS A 386 19.25 18.61 17.15
C LYS A 386 19.93 18.01 15.92
N LEU A 387 19.23 17.99 14.79
CA LEU A 387 19.78 17.56 13.52
C LEU A 387 20.80 18.60 12.99
N GLU A 388 21.83 18.14 12.29
CA GLU A 388 22.87 19.00 11.76
C GLU A 388 22.40 19.88 10.59
N CYS A 389 21.34 19.45 9.87
CA CYS A 389 20.75 20.22 8.77
C CYS A 389 19.29 19.85 8.57
N VAL A 390 18.46 20.85 8.27
CA VAL A 390 17.07 20.66 7.84
C VAL A 390 16.84 21.49 6.57
N VAL A 391 16.29 20.86 5.53
CA VAL A 391 15.84 21.52 4.30
C VAL A 391 14.34 21.35 4.20
N ALA A 392 13.62 22.43 4.34
CA ALA A 392 12.16 22.48 4.31
C ALA A 392 11.71 23.02 2.94
N ILE A 393 10.83 22.29 2.23
CA ILE A 393 10.40 22.63 0.87
C ILE A 393 8.88 22.64 0.81
N GLY A 394 8.30 23.76 0.43
CA GLY A 394 6.84 23.91 0.27
C GLY A 394 6.27 25.10 1.02
N GLN A 395 5.02 25.41 0.75
CA GLN A 395 4.35 26.61 1.28
C GLN A 395 4.01 26.51 2.76
N TRP A 396 3.63 25.33 3.24
CA TRP A 396 3.31 25.08 4.66
C TRP A 396 4.57 24.94 5.50
N MET A 397 5.71 24.63 4.90
CA MET A 397 6.99 24.52 5.60
C MET A 397 7.48 25.83 6.22
N LYS A 398 6.94 26.98 5.83
CA LYS A 398 7.19 28.25 6.50
C LYS A 398 6.88 28.19 8.01
N TYR A 399 5.78 27.54 8.40
CA TYR A 399 5.39 27.41 9.81
C TYR A 399 6.37 26.54 10.61
N LEU A 400 6.91 25.49 9.98
CA LEU A 400 7.99 24.71 10.57
C LEU A 400 9.24 25.58 10.78
N THR A 401 9.64 26.38 9.78
CA THR A 401 10.87 27.18 9.85
C THR A 401 10.76 28.37 10.81
N GLU A 402 9.56 28.89 11.07
CA GLU A 402 9.31 29.92 12.08
C GLU A 402 9.58 29.42 13.51
N THR A 403 9.39 28.13 13.77
CA THR A 403 9.55 27.52 15.10
C THR A 403 10.84 26.73 15.27
N ALA A 404 11.41 26.19 14.19
CA ALA A 404 12.65 25.43 14.21
C ALA A 404 13.87 26.35 14.38
N ARG A 405 14.91 25.84 15.06
CA ARG A 405 16.18 26.54 15.30
C ARG A 405 17.35 25.75 14.73
N GLY A 406 18.47 26.43 14.46
CA GLY A 406 19.67 25.81 13.95
C GLY A 406 19.86 26.01 12.44
N ASN A 407 20.46 25.05 11.77
CA ASN A 407 20.75 25.12 10.34
C ASN A 407 19.54 24.65 9.54
N VAL A 408 18.58 25.55 9.34
CA VAL A 408 17.29 25.30 8.68
C VAL A 408 17.19 26.18 7.43
N TYR A 409 17.00 25.53 6.27
CA TYR A 409 16.80 26.20 4.99
C TYR A 409 15.33 26.05 4.57
N HIS A 410 14.76 27.09 3.94
CA HIS A 410 13.42 27.04 3.36
C HIS A 410 13.46 27.37 1.88
N PHE A 411 12.73 26.59 1.08
CA PHE A 411 12.53 26.75 -0.35
C PHE A 411 11.09 26.52 -0.74
N ASP A 412 10.61 27.19 -1.77
CA ASP A 412 9.26 26.97 -2.29
C ASP A 412 9.19 25.73 -3.19
N THR A 413 10.28 25.40 -3.89
CA THR A 413 10.33 24.28 -4.84
C THR A 413 11.57 23.41 -4.69
N VAL A 414 11.50 22.19 -5.21
CA VAL A 414 12.61 21.23 -5.22
C VAL A 414 13.82 21.77 -5.97
N GLU A 415 13.58 22.45 -7.11
CA GLU A 415 14.63 22.98 -7.98
C GLU A 415 15.49 24.04 -7.26
N GLN A 416 14.86 24.88 -6.43
CA GLN A 416 15.57 25.88 -5.65
C GLN A 416 16.47 25.26 -4.57
N ALA A 417 16.10 24.09 -4.06
CA ALA A 417 16.82 23.40 -2.99
C ALA A 417 18.06 22.63 -3.49
N CYS A 418 18.16 22.28 -4.78
CA CYS A 418 19.14 21.35 -5.32
C CYS A 418 20.59 21.68 -4.93
N GLU A 419 21.02 22.94 -5.08
CA GLU A 419 22.40 23.37 -4.72
C GLU A 419 22.69 23.14 -3.22
N THR A 420 21.73 23.48 -2.36
CA THR A 420 21.85 23.26 -0.92
C THR A 420 21.86 21.79 -0.58
N LEU A 421 21.02 20.97 -1.21
CA LEU A 421 20.99 19.52 -1.00
C LEU A 421 22.36 18.89 -1.31
N HIS A 422 22.97 19.20 -2.46
CA HIS A 422 24.30 18.69 -2.82
C HIS A 422 25.38 19.16 -1.86
N ARG A 423 25.37 20.42 -1.46
CA ARG A 423 26.35 20.98 -0.53
C ARG A 423 26.30 20.35 0.85
N GLU A 424 25.08 20.06 1.35
CA GLU A 424 24.85 19.53 2.70
C GLU A 424 24.95 18.00 2.77
N PHE A 425 24.76 17.27 1.66
CA PHE A 425 24.84 15.81 1.60
C PHE A 425 26.30 15.32 1.48
N THR A 426 27.10 15.63 2.49
CA THR A 426 28.54 15.31 2.58
C THR A 426 28.76 13.84 3.03
N PRO A 427 30.01 13.31 2.89
CA PRO A 427 30.35 11.96 3.38
C PRO A 427 29.95 11.74 4.85
N GLY A 428 29.46 10.55 5.15
CA GLY A 428 28.97 10.16 6.48
C GLY A 428 27.57 10.66 6.83
N THR A 429 26.88 11.37 5.92
CA THR A 429 25.51 11.88 6.17
C THR A 429 24.47 10.78 6.06
N ALA A 430 23.54 10.71 7.04
CA ALA A 430 22.23 10.09 6.86
C ALA A 430 21.21 11.18 6.54
N VAL A 431 20.51 11.07 5.42
CA VAL A 431 19.45 12.01 5.03
C VAL A 431 18.09 11.31 5.01
N LEU A 432 17.10 11.87 5.70
CA LEU A 432 15.69 11.51 5.59
C LEU A 432 15.04 12.40 4.52
N VAL A 433 14.35 11.79 3.57
CA VAL A 433 13.52 12.50 2.57
C VAL A 433 12.08 12.13 2.80
N LYS A 434 11.22 13.09 3.19
CA LYS A 434 9.83 12.84 3.53
C LYS A 434 8.90 13.99 3.18
N ALA A 435 7.83 13.68 2.43
CA ALA A 435 6.79 14.63 2.02
C ALA A 435 5.48 13.92 1.68
N SER A 436 4.40 14.66 1.52
CA SER A 436 3.19 14.15 0.89
C SER A 436 3.44 13.76 -0.57
N HIS A 437 2.76 12.74 -1.07
CA HIS A 437 2.99 12.15 -2.39
C HIS A 437 2.96 13.16 -3.55
N ALA A 438 2.02 14.12 -3.49
CA ALA A 438 1.88 15.15 -4.51
C ALA A 438 3.06 16.15 -4.60
N MET A 439 4.00 16.11 -3.64
CA MET A 439 5.24 16.91 -3.67
C MET A 439 6.32 16.34 -4.59
N HIS A 440 6.17 15.08 -5.06
CA HIS A 440 7.11 14.41 -5.97
C HIS A 440 8.57 14.39 -5.48
N PHE A 441 8.77 14.10 -4.18
CA PHE A 441 10.09 14.06 -3.56
C PHE A 441 10.97 12.88 -4.00
N GLU A 442 10.43 11.93 -4.76
CA GLU A 442 11.21 10.92 -5.47
C GLU A 442 12.29 11.55 -6.36
N LYS A 443 12.07 12.75 -6.90
CA LYS A 443 13.06 13.50 -7.67
C LYS A 443 14.27 13.92 -6.81
N ILE A 444 14.03 14.26 -5.54
CA ILE A 444 15.13 14.57 -4.60
C ILE A 444 15.97 13.33 -4.33
N VAL A 445 15.31 12.19 -4.12
CA VAL A 445 16.00 10.92 -3.91
C VAL A 445 16.88 10.58 -5.11
N GLU A 446 16.33 10.65 -6.33
CA GLU A 446 17.07 10.41 -7.59
C GLU A 446 18.25 11.37 -7.75
N GLU A 447 18.10 12.62 -7.32
CA GLU A 447 19.17 13.63 -7.42
C GLU A 447 20.29 13.36 -6.41
N LEU A 448 19.93 12.99 -5.18
CA LEU A 448 20.92 12.64 -4.16
C LEU A 448 21.62 11.29 -4.43
N GLU A 449 20.98 10.35 -5.13
CA GLU A 449 21.62 9.09 -5.58
C GLU A 449 22.75 9.34 -6.58
N LYS A 450 22.68 10.42 -7.37
CA LYS A 450 23.69 10.78 -8.37
C LYS A 450 24.90 11.56 -7.79
N ALA A 451 24.71 12.16 -6.60
CA ALA A 451 25.74 12.96 -5.93
C ALA A 451 26.81 12.08 -5.28
#